data_a3bddabb6e9c5581952039d4112a46b3
#
_entry.id   a3bddabb6e9c5581952039d4112a46b3
#
_cell.length_a   1.000
_cell.length_b   1.000
_cell.length_c   1.000
_cell.angle_alpha   90.00
_cell.angle_beta   90.00
_cell.angle_gamma   90.00
#
_symmetry.space_group_name_H-M   'P 1'
#
loop_
_entity.id
_entity.type
_entity.pdbx_description
1 polymer ?
#
loop_
_entity_poly.entity_id
_entity_poly.type
_entity_poly.pdbx_seq_one_letter_code
_entity_poly.pdbx_strand_id
1 'polypeptide(L)'
;MTADRLTREAVLRVGEVCGVEGRRIFVLVDRNKNLSDMFLDGEILRNIAANSFVEIRKGFLRIIGRVEGERIEDDPPVPTRTDFELVNRNRRVLTVALVGYVDETGAFTGGTKELPLIGNETYVVTRETIRLIHNLVKAGAPAITIANVYGDEFPVPLPVDQLFNGHIAIFGNTGSGKTNTLAALYRSLVQLLVQRNEVAFRENTRFLLFDFNGEYVRPACITDEKQVYSVSTRHDKAGRIPLDAEALLDVEVLSILTDATDRTQKPFLRRTLRLYHHVLNEAEDGNADEYLRNILKARIADALLMSDKVRAYLILDYLKEVLVNASDAAEADVDIDEDLEWHNQGNGGFKTRPDGVFLGQTPARIKQTKAHTSIANLNIPDSLVSALIVFLYVQLIGDVLTNRAVNEHIAPVINRLKSKKRDIDRLFDLSGKPFWSKNFVVVDLSDTNIETKKTVPLLLCKRFYGDQRLHGDGKTLTLIIDEAHNILSTASAREAESWKDYRLETFEEIIKEGRKFGVFVTISSQRPFDISPTITSQAHNYFIHRLINEADLKAIASSVSYIDRLTEESIPTLPTGTCVFSGVATQMPMKIVVHPLEEAYRPTGATRSFLDVVPGLA
;
A
#
# COMPACT_ATOMS: atom_id res chain seq x y z
N MET A 1 51.51 5.30 28.95
CA MET A 1 50.43 5.72 28.00
C MET A 1 50.90 6.00 26.57
N THR A 2 52.08 6.52 26.32
CA THR A 2 52.55 6.92 24.98
C THR A 2 53.03 5.77 24.08
N ALA A 3 53.76 4.77 24.63
CA ALA A 3 54.32 3.66 23.85
C ALA A 3 53.24 2.70 23.31
N ASP A 4 52.22 2.39 24.11
CA ASP A 4 51.12 1.49 23.77
C ASP A 4 50.24 2.09 22.66
N ARG A 5 49.99 3.39 22.70
CA ARG A 5 49.26 4.11 21.66
C ARG A 5 49.99 4.11 20.32
N LEU A 6 51.28 4.34 20.30
CA LEU A 6 52.09 4.32 19.07
C LEU A 6 52.15 2.93 18.45
N THR A 7 52.25 1.88 19.26
CA THR A 7 52.23 0.49 18.81
C THR A 7 50.87 0.14 18.19
N ARG A 8 49.78 0.55 18.82
CA ARG A 8 48.42 0.36 18.32
C ARG A 8 48.18 1.09 17.00
N GLU A 9 48.63 2.34 16.91
CA GLU A 9 48.52 3.12 15.66
C GLU A 9 49.34 2.50 14.53
N ALA A 10 50.56 2.00 14.80
CA ALA A 10 51.37 1.32 13.80
C ALA A 10 50.76 0.01 13.30
N VAL A 11 50.05 -0.74 14.16
CA VAL A 11 49.36 -1.97 13.78
C VAL A 11 48.13 -1.65 12.91
N LEU A 12 47.37 -0.63 13.29
CA LEU A 12 46.12 -0.26 12.59
C LEU A 12 46.35 0.53 11.29
N ARG A 13 47.53 1.14 11.11
CA ARG A 13 47.83 1.88 9.88
C ARG A 13 47.85 0.94 8.69
N VAL A 14 47.17 1.35 7.62
CA VAL A 14 47.03 0.61 6.34
C VAL A 14 47.94 1.18 5.27
N GLY A 15 48.05 2.49 5.23
CA GLY A 15 48.78 3.20 4.21
C GLY A 15 48.44 4.69 4.19
N GLU A 16 48.58 5.30 3.05
CA GLU A 16 48.33 6.73 2.84
C GLU A 16 47.54 7.03 1.57
N VAL A 17 46.87 8.18 1.56
CA VAL A 17 46.12 8.66 0.40
C VAL A 17 47.12 9.04 -0.71
N CYS A 18 47.00 8.40 -1.87
CA CYS A 18 47.84 8.69 -3.06
C CYS A 18 47.09 9.44 -4.16
N GLY A 19 45.75 9.50 -4.10
CA GLY A 19 44.93 10.22 -5.08
C GLY A 19 43.55 10.59 -4.54
N VAL A 20 43.03 11.73 -5.01
CA VAL A 20 41.69 12.25 -4.62
C VAL A 20 40.94 12.68 -5.87
N GLU A 21 39.81 12.01 -6.19
CA GLU A 21 38.93 12.34 -7.31
C GLU A 21 37.50 12.55 -6.81
N GLY A 22 37.22 13.76 -6.32
CA GLY A 22 35.93 14.05 -5.67
C GLY A 22 35.72 13.19 -4.42
N ARG A 23 34.67 12.35 -4.42
CA ARG A 23 34.38 11.42 -3.30
C ARG A 23 35.12 10.08 -3.40
N ARG A 24 35.84 9.82 -4.49
CA ARG A 24 36.63 8.62 -4.71
C ARG A 24 38.07 8.89 -4.33
N ILE A 25 38.58 8.12 -3.41
CA ILE A 25 39.92 8.26 -2.81
C ILE A 25 40.71 7.02 -3.15
N PHE A 26 41.98 7.21 -3.51
CA PHE A 26 42.94 6.13 -3.72
C PHE A 26 43.89 6.06 -2.54
N VAL A 27 44.03 4.88 -1.94
CA VAL A 27 44.91 4.63 -0.80
C VAL A 27 45.96 3.62 -1.20
N LEU A 28 47.21 4.05 -1.11
CA LEU A 28 48.36 3.19 -1.29
C LEU A 28 48.64 2.40 -0.01
N VAL A 29 48.55 1.08 -0.10
CA VAL A 29 48.73 0.19 1.06
C VAL A 29 50.21 0.00 1.37
N ASP A 30 50.58 0.05 2.65
CA ASP A 30 51.96 -0.19 3.13
C ASP A 30 52.40 -1.62 2.79
N ARG A 31 53.64 -1.81 2.35
CA ARG A 31 54.17 -3.12 1.87
C ARG A 31 54.07 -4.25 2.87
N ASN A 32 54.13 -3.96 4.17
CA ASN A 32 54.05 -4.93 5.27
C ASN A 32 52.63 -5.31 5.66
N LYS A 33 51.60 -4.80 4.97
CA LYS A 33 50.16 -5.00 5.27
C LYS A 33 49.43 -5.88 4.27
N ASN A 34 50.12 -6.74 3.57
CA ASN A 34 49.52 -7.65 2.57
C ASN A 34 49.01 -8.98 3.19
N LEU A 35 49.07 -9.16 4.50
CA LEU A 35 48.54 -10.35 5.19
C LEU A 35 47.03 -10.28 5.33
N SER A 36 46.35 -11.46 5.34
CA SER A 36 44.91 -11.55 5.47
C SER A 36 44.35 -11.11 6.80
N ASP A 37 45.11 -11.30 7.88
CA ASP A 37 44.67 -11.01 9.24
C ASP A 37 45.75 -10.25 10.02
N MET A 38 45.31 -9.42 10.96
CA MET A 38 46.13 -8.68 11.91
C MET A 38 45.76 -9.05 13.33
N PHE A 39 46.73 -9.03 14.26
CA PHE A 39 46.50 -9.30 15.67
C PHE A 39 46.67 -8.02 16.48
N LEU A 40 45.65 -7.68 17.27
CA LEU A 40 45.69 -6.54 18.18
C LEU A 40 44.95 -6.89 19.47
N ASP A 41 45.61 -6.67 20.63
CA ASP A 41 45.02 -6.87 21.96
C ASP A 41 44.38 -8.25 22.18
N GLY A 42 44.89 -9.31 21.52
CA GLY A 42 44.36 -10.66 21.57
C GLY A 42 43.18 -10.92 20.62
N GLU A 43 42.77 -9.94 19.83
CA GLU A 43 41.74 -10.10 18.81
C GLU A 43 42.35 -10.20 17.41
N ILE A 44 41.72 -11.04 16.58
CA ILE A 44 42.00 -11.13 15.14
C ILE A 44 41.23 -10.04 14.43
N LEU A 45 41.93 -9.08 13.85
CA LEU A 45 41.34 -8.06 12.97
C LEU A 45 41.52 -8.50 11.52
N ARG A 46 40.43 -8.65 10.81
CA ARG A 46 40.48 -8.90 9.35
C ARG A 46 41.13 -7.71 8.66
N ASN A 47 42.08 -7.99 7.78
CA ASN A 47 42.68 -6.96 6.95
C ASN A 47 41.61 -6.38 5.98
N ILE A 48 41.93 -5.22 5.43
CA ILE A 48 41.05 -4.49 4.55
C ILE A 48 40.87 -5.24 3.22
N ALA A 49 39.61 -5.47 2.87
CA ALA A 49 39.14 -6.02 1.59
C ALA A 49 38.01 -5.16 1.04
N ALA A 50 37.51 -5.47 -0.13
CA ALA A 50 36.31 -4.85 -0.65
C ALA A 50 35.15 -4.94 0.35
N ASN A 51 34.38 -3.88 0.51
CA ASN A 51 33.35 -3.63 1.53
C ASN A 51 33.83 -3.30 2.96
N SER A 52 35.13 -3.37 3.27
CA SER A 52 35.65 -2.92 4.57
C SER A 52 35.57 -1.40 4.69
N PHE A 53 35.46 -0.92 5.94
CA PHE A 53 35.58 0.51 6.23
C PHE A 53 37.05 0.86 6.54
N VAL A 54 37.43 2.08 6.17
CA VAL A 54 38.71 2.69 6.47
C VAL A 54 38.52 4.06 7.14
N GLU A 55 39.42 4.41 8.03
CA GLU A 55 39.48 5.72 8.67
C GLU A 55 40.66 6.50 8.10
N ILE A 56 40.40 7.67 7.50
CA ILE A 56 41.41 8.58 6.98
C ILE A 56 41.52 9.75 7.95
N ARG A 57 42.74 10.05 8.46
CA ARG A 57 42.97 11.11 9.44
C ARG A 57 43.40 12.39 8.75
N LYS A 58 42.66 13.47 8.98
CA LYS A 58 42.99 14.83 8.56
C LYS A 58 42.95 15.74 9.77
N GLY A 59 44.11 15.92 10.45
CA GLY A 59 44.16 16.62 11.74
C GLY A 59 43.33 15.90 12.79
N PHE A 60 42.30 16.58 13.34
CA PHE A 60 41.38 15.98 14.32
C PHE A 60 40.15 15.32 13.67
N LEU A 61 39.92 15.54 12.35
CA LEU A 61 38.81 14.97 11.63
C LEU A 61 39.11 13.52 11.22
N ARG A 62 38.24 12.61 11.59
CA ARG A 62 38.32 11.19 11.23
C ARG A 62 37.31 10.96 10.07
N ILE A 63 37.82 10.89 8.86
CA ILE A 63 37.00 10.68 7.64
C ILE A 63 36.82 9.17 7.45
N ILE A 64 35.58 8.73 7.27
CA ILE A 64 35.27 7.32 7.07
C ILE A 64 34.99 7.07 5.60
N GLY A 65 35.64 6.07 5.04
CA GLY A 65 35.44 5.60 3.71
C GLY A 65 35.14 4.10 3.67
N ARG A 66 34.50 3.65 2.59
CA ARG A 66 34.27 2.23 2.29
C ARG A 66 35.08 1.82 1.07
N VAL A 67 35.77 0.70 1.16
CA VAL A 67 36.57 0.15 0.05
C VAL A 67 35.64 -0.41 -1.00
N GLU A 68 35.69 0.18 -2.21
CA GLU A 68 34.91 -0.27 -3.37
C GLU A 68 35.66 -1.33 -4.20
N GLY A 69 36.98 -1.33 -4.15
CA GLY A 69 37.81 -2.26 -4.90
C GLY A 69 39.28 -2.05 -4.64
N GLU A 70 40.08 -2.90 -5.23
CA GLU A 70 41.54 -2.85 -5.14
C GLU A 70 42.17 -3.18 -6.48
N ARG A 71 43.35 -2.63 -6.70
CA ARG A 71 44.16 -2.92 -7.87
C ARG A 71 45.66 -2.97 -7.48
N ILE A 72 46.44 -3.58 -8.35
CA ILE A 72 47.92 -3.59 -8.21
C ILE A 72 48.45 -2.56 -9.20
N GLU A 73 49.36 -1.70 -8.72
CA GLU A 73 50.12 -0.79 -9.54
C GLU A 73 51.62 -1.15 -9.43
N ASP A 74 52.29 -1.14 -10.58
CA ASP A 74 53.74 -1.39 -10.59
C ASP A 74 54.49 -0.10 -10.22
N ASP A 75 55.45 -0.20 -9.28
CA ASP A 75 56.37 0.89 -9.03
C ASP A 75 57.23 1.18 -10.27
N PRO A 76 57.41 2.44 -10.63
CA PRO A 76 58.36 2.79 -11.68
C PRO A 76 59.76 2.27 -11.35
N PRO A 77 60.53 1.77 -12.31
CA PRO A 77 61.85 1.22 -12.03
C PRO A 77 62.76 2.32 -11.48
N VAL A 78 63.16 2.17 -10.22
CA VAL A 78 64.22 2.98 -9.63
C VAL A 78 65.55 2.38 -10.07
N PRO A 79 66.45 3.14 -10.72
CA PRO A 79 67.77 2.63 -11.11
C PRO A 79 68.61 2.43 -9.85
N THR A 80 68.63 1.23 -9.30
CA THR A 80 69.52 0.83 -8.20
C THR A 80 70.64 0.00 -8.74
N ARG A 81 71.87 0.34 -8.32
CA ARG A 81 73.14 -0.25 -8.73
C ARG A 81 73.44 -1.64 -8.10
N THR A 82 72.48 -2.32 -7.53
CA THR A 82 72.66 -3.64 -6.91
C THR A 82 71.57 -4.59 -7.38
N ASP A 83 71.91 -5.33 -8.40
CA ASP A 83 71.19 -6.52 -8.87
C ASP A 83 71.24 -7.61 -7.83
N PHE A 84 70.25 -7.88 -7.01
CA PHE A 84 70.06 -9.19 -6.41
C PHE A 84 68.89 -9.30 -5.42
N GLU A 85 68.05 -8.32 -5.26
CA GLU A 85 66.80 -8.54 -4.56
C GLU A 85 65.63 -8.41 -5.54
N LEU A 86 64.87 -9.50 -5.76
CA LEU A 86 63.55 -9.47 -6.39
C LEU A 86 62.60 -8.70 -5.43
N VAL A 87 62.75 -7.39 -5.37
CA VAL A 87 61.86 -6.52 -4.63
C VAL A 87 60.50 -6.61 -5.35
N ASN A 88 59.54 -7.15 -4.65
CA ASN A 88 58.17 -7.18 -5.13
C ASN A 88 57.74 -5.72 -5.43
N ARG A 89 57.67 -5.37 -6.71
CA ARG A 89 57.36 -4.00 -7.20
C ARG A 89 55.88 -3.69 -7.16
N ASN A 90 55.06 -4.68 -6.87
CA ASN A 90 53.61 -4.56 -6.88
C ASN A 90 53.14 -3.78 -5.63
N ARG A 91 52.46 -2.67 -5.87
CA ARG A 91 51.80 -1.88 -4.84
C ARG A 91 50.30 -2.06 -4.91
N ARG A 92 49.71 -2.40 -3.78
CA ARG A 92 48.25 -2.54 -3.65
C ARG A 92 47.64 -1.15 -3.43
N VAL A 93 46.71 -0.76 -4.31
CA VAL A 93 45.97 0.50 -4.21
C VAL A 93 44.48 0.19 -4.01
N LEU A 94 43.90 0.72 -2.93
CA LEU A 94 42.48 0.62 -2.62
C LEU A 94 41.74 1.79 -3.24
N THR A 95 40.58 1.51 -3.85
CA THR A 95 39.60 2.52 -4.23
C THR A 95 38.58 2.66 -3.12
N VAL A 96 38.47 3.85 -2.53
CA VAL A 96 37.67 4.12 -1.34
C VAL A 96 36.62 5.18 -1.67
N ALA A 97 35.34 4.91 -1.38
CA ALA A 97 34.26 5.90 -1.42
C ALA A 97 34.05 6.51 -0.04
N LEU A 98 34.04 7.83 0.06
CA LEU A 98 33.76 8.51 1.31
C LEU A 98 32.29 8.34 1.70
N VAL A 99 32.02 7.91 2.94
CA VAL A 99 30.67 7.67 3.48
C VAL A 99 30.28 8.63 4.60
N GLY A 100 31.24 9.14 5.36
CA GLY A 100 30.98 10.06 6.46
C GLY A 100 32.22 10.49 7.20
N TYR A 101 32.05 11.08 8.38
CA TYR A 101 33.12 11.47 9.26
C TYR A 101 32.68 11.32 10.73
N VAL A 102 33.62 11.14 11.60
CA VAL A 102 33.45 11.20 13.06
C VAL A 102 34.00 12.56 13.52
N ASP A 103 33.15 13.33 14.19
CA ASP A 103 33.49 14.66 14.67
C ASP A 103 34.24 14.62 16.03
N GLU A 104 34.56 15.80 16.56
CA GLU A 104 35.26 15.96 17.85
C GLU A 104 34.46 15.45 19.05
N THR A 105 33.12 15.35 18.90
CA THR A 105 32.23 14.79 19.94
C THR A 105 32.19 13.26 19.92
N GLY A 106 32.81 12.64 18.92
CA GLY A 106 32.79 11.19 18.70
C GLY A 106 31.52 10.67 18.02
N ALA A 107 30.69 11.55 17.46
CA ALA A 107 29.50 11.15 16.72
C ALA A 107 29.82 10.96 15.24
N PHE A 108 29.26 9.89 14.62
CA PHE A 108 29.37 9.68 13.20
C PHE A 108 28.28 10.52 12.49
N THR A 109 28.71 11.20 11.42
CA THR A 109 27.82 11.96 10.53
C THR A 109 28.05 11.52 9.08
N GLY A 110 26.96 11.13 8.41
CA GLY A 110 27.00 10.74 6.99
C GLY A 110 27.26 11.94 6.08
N GLY A 111 27.88 11.67 4.94
CA GLY A 111 28.23 12.69 3.95
C GLY A 111 29.65 13.21 4.09
N THR A 112 30.02 14.24 3.31
CA THR A 112 31.39 14.72 3.20
C THR A 112 31.47 16.16 3.70
N LYS A 113 32.13 16.40 4.83
CA LYS A 113 32.43 17.74 5.33
C LYS A 113 33.68 18.30 4.66
N GLU A 114 34.71 17.48 4.56
CA GLU A 114 35.98 17.81 3.93
C GLU A 114 36.54 16.61 3.18
N LEU A 115 37.33 16.89 2.16
CA LEU A 115 38.08 15.86 1.42
C LEU A 115 39.44 15.65 2.09
N PRO A 116 39.98 14.41 2.12
CA PRO A 116 41.32 14.16 2.54
C PRO A 116 42.34 14.77 1.58
N LEU A 117 43.53 14.98 2.02
CA LEU A 117 44.69 15.41 1.23
C LEU A 117 45.56 14.19 0.88
N ILE A 118 46.28 14.28 -0.23
CA ILE A 118 47.33 13.32 -0.54
C ILE A 118 48.34 13.31 0.60
N GLY A 119 48.76 12.11 1.03
CA GLY A 119 49.63 11.91 2.18
C GLY A 119 48.90 11.76 3.52
N ASN A 120 47.56 11.93 3.57
CA ASN A 120 46.82 11.62 4.79
C ASN A 120 46.86 10.12 5.09
N GLU A 121 47.13 9.80 6.36
CA GLU A 121 47.24 8.41 6.83
C GLU A 121 45.88 7.74 6.91
N THR A 122 45.84 6.48 6.52
CA THR A 122 44.66 5.63 6.50
C THR A 122 44.82 4.47 7.44
N TYR A 123 43.76 4.16 8.20
CA TYR A 123 43.75 3.16 9.27
C TYR A 123 42.60 2.15 9.11
N VAL A 124 42.77 0.95 9.67
CA VAL A 124 41.65 -0.01 9.84
C VAL A 124 40.67 0.57 10.85
N VAL A 125 39.39 0.44 10.56
CA VAL A 125 38.30 0.85 11.45
C VAL A 125 38.15 -0.18 12.56
N THR A 126 38.18 0.28 13.82
CA THR A 126 37.96 -0.58 14.99
C THR A 126 36.49 -0.97 15.14
N ARG A 127 36.22 -2.07 15.89
CA ARG A 127 34.83 -2.49 16.20
C ARG A 127 34.03 -1.38 16.88
N GLU A 128 34.66 -0.57 17.71
CA GLU A 128 34.03 0.58 18.36
C GLU A 128 33.57 1.63 17.33
N THR A 129 34.41 1.96 16.37
CA THR A 129 34.07 2.88 15.28
C THR A 129 32.98 2.28 14.36
N ILE A 130 33.01 0.97 14.10
CA ILE A 130 31.93 0.29 13.35
C ILE A 130 30.59 0.45 14.09
N ARG A 131 30.57 0.27 15.42
CA ARG A 131 29.37 0.50 16.23
C ARG A 131 28.88 1.94 16.15
N LEU A 132 29.76 2.93 16.14
CA LEU A 132 29.40 4.34 15.97
C LEU A 132 28.79 4.61 14.61
N ILE A 133 29.36 4.04 13.55
CA ILE A 133 28.82 4.17 12.16
C ILE A 133 27.41 3.61 12.06
N HIS A 134 27.10 2.52 12.77
CA HIS A 134 25.81 1.84 12.74
C HIS A 134 24.85 2.28 13.85
N ASN A 135 25.27 3.23 14.72
CA ASN A 135 24.38 3.79 15.73
C ASN A 135 23.49 4.87 15.12
N LEU A 136 22.24 4.52 14.86
CA LEU A 136 21.25 5.39 14.23
C LEU A 136 20.45 6.22 15.24
N VAL A 137 20.59 5.92 16.54
CA VAL A 137 19.71 6.44 17.59
C VAL A 137 20.41 7.47 18.43
N LYS A 138 19.82 8.63 18.60
CA LYS A 138 20.28 9.64 19.56
C LYS A 138 20.06 9.15 20.99
N ALA A 139 20.95 9.52 21.91
CA ALA A 139 20.85 9.13 23.31
C ALA A 139 19.45 9.44 23.89
N GLY A 140 18.79 8.43 24.46
CA GLY A 140 17.46 8.54 25.05
C GLY A 140 16.27 8.52 24.07
N ALA A 141 16.49 8.47 22.76
CA ALA A 141 15.41 8.35 21.80
C ALA A 141 14.84 6.92 21.75
N PRO A 142 13.52 6.75 21.50
CA PRO A 142 12.91 5.44 21.39
C PRO A 142 13.42 4.70 20.14
N ALA A 143 13.77 3.43 20.32
CA ALA A 143 14.28 2.57 19.26
C ALA A 143 13.72 1.14 19.38
N ILE A 144 13.63 0.49 18.23
CA ILE A 144 13.35 -0.95 18.14
C ILE A 144 14.59 -1.68 17.59
N THR A 145 14.80 -2.91 18.00
CA THR A 145 15.91 -3.74 17.50
C THR A 145 15.33 -5.02 16.90
N ILE A 146 15.40 -5.13 15.58
CA ILE A 146 14.89 -6.28 14.84
C ILE A 146 15.97 -6.96 14.00
N ALA A 147 17.17 -6.39 13.93
CA ALA A 147 18.22 -6.84 13.03
C ALA A 147 19.62 -6.63 13.62
N ASN A 148 20.56 -7.38 13.09
CA ASN A 148 22.00 -7.18 13.31
C ASN A 148 22.67 -6.67 12.02
N VAL A 149 23.84 -6.03 12.15
CA VAL A 149 24.70 -5.69 11.01
C VAL A 149 25.15 -6.99 10.31
N TYR A 150 25.06 -7.02 8.99
CA TYR A 150 25.50 -8.19 8.21
C TYR A 150 27.03 -8.38 8.33
N GLY A 151 27.43 -9.51 8.84
CA GLY A 151 28.85 -9.89 9.01
C GLY A 151 29.48 -9.58 10.37
N ASP A 152 28.86 -8.72 11.19
CA ASP A 152 29.44 -8.26 12.47
C ASP A 152 28.59 -8.59 13.72
N GLU A 153 27.43 -9.19 13.58
CA GLU A 153 26.51 -9.63 14.66
C GLU A 153 26.11 -8.52 15.68
N PHE A 154 26.37 -7.25 15.40
CA PHE A 154 25.93 -6.16 16.28
C PHE A 154 24.46 -5.82 16.06
N PRO A 155 23.68 -5.65 17.15
CA PRO A 155 22.30 -5.18 17.02
C PRO A 155 22.26 -3.77 16.43
N VAL A 156 21.33 -3.55 15.49
CA VAL A 156 21.07 -2.24 14.89
C VAL A 156 19.81 -1.67 15.53
N PRO A 157 19.93 -0.67 16.44
CA PRO A 157 18.77 0.03 16.95
C PRO A 157 18.20 0.95 15.87
N LEU A 158 16.94 0.77 15.51
CA LEU A 158 16.23 1.58 14.53
C LEU A 158 15.42 2.66 15.23
N PRO A 159 15.62 3.95 14.91
CA PRO A 159 14.94 5.07 15.57
C PRO A 159 13.47 5.10 15.16
N VAL A 160 12.55 5.03 16.13
CA VAL A 160 11.11 4.92 15.90
C VAL A 160 10.56 6.11 15.13
N ASP A 161 10.91 7.33 15.55
CA ASP A 161 10.37 8.55 14.94
C ASP A 161 10.78 8.71 13.46
N GLN A 162 12.04 8.45 13.15
CA GLN A 162 12.54 8.58 11.77
C GLN A 162 12.06 7.45 10.87
N LEU A 163 11.77 6.27 11.46
CA LEU A 163 11.33 5.11 10.72
C LEU A 163 9.82 5.15 10.43
N PHE A 164 8.98 5.41 11.45
CA PHE A 164 7.53 5.28 11.35
C PHE A 164 6.78 6.59 11.08
N ASN A 165 7.41 7.76 11.29
CA ASN A 165 6.83 9.05 10.88
C ASN A 165 7.07 9.35 9.39
N GLY A 166 7.28 8.32 8.60
CA GLY A 166 7.46 8.35 7.15
C GLY A 166 6.87 7.12 6.49
N HIS A 167 6.88 7.11 5.17
CA HIS A 167 6.45 5.94 4.41
C HIS A 167 7.58 4.92 4.33
N ILE A 168 7.23 3.65 4.43
CA ILE A 168 8.17 2.51 4.41
C ILE A 168 7.90 1.65 3.19
N ALA A 169 8.96 1.23 2.49
CA ALA A 169 8.88 0.27 1.40
C ALA A 169 9.74 -0.97 1.71
N ILE A 170 9.14 -2.15 1.57
CA ILE A 170 9.78 -3.44 1.79
C ILE A 170 9.73 -4.22 0.48
N PHE A 171 10.87 -4.39 -0.19
CA PHE A 171 10.95 -5.06 -1.47
C PHE A 171 11.78 -6.33 -1.41
N GLY A 172 11.46 -7.31 -2.24
CA GLY A 172 12.22 -8.55 -2.36
C GLY A 172 11.38 -9.70 -2.91
N ASN A 173 12.02 -10.71 -3.43
CA ASN A 173 11.35 -11.87 -4.01
C ASN A 173 10.66 -12.73 -2.93
N THR A 174 9.81 -13.66 -3.38
CA THR A 174 9.20 -14.67 -2.50
C THR A 174 10.29 -15.46 -1.75
N GLY A 175 10.11 -15.66 -0.45
CA GLY A 175 11.08 -16.36 0.40
C GLY A 175 12.33 -15.56 0.76
N SER A 176 12.46 -14.30 0.39
CA SER A 176 13.61 -13.46 0.74
C SER A 176 13.59 -12.92 2.18
N GLY A 177 12.43 -12.95 2.86
CA GLY A 177 12.28 -12.47 4.24
C GLY A 177 11.40 -11.24 4.41
N LYS A 178 10.78 -10.68 3.34
CA LYS A 178 9.90 -9.50 3.39
C LYS A 178 8.83 -9.58 4.49
N THR A 179 8.04 -10.65 4.45
CA THR A 179 6.90 -10.86 5.36
C THR A 179 7.35 -10.92 6.82
N ASN A 180 8.51 -11.57 7.09
CA ASN A 180 9.11 -11.58 8.42
C ASN A 180 9.56 -10.16 8.84
N THR A 181 10.16 -9.40 7.94
CA THR A 181 10.60 -8.02 8.23
C THR A 181 9.41 -7.12 8.55
N LEU A 182 8.33 -7.18 7.78
CA LEU A 182 7.11 -6.43 8.04
C LEU A 182 6.53 -6.80 9.41
N ALA A 183 6.38 -8.09 9.70
CA ALA A 183 5.85 -8.55 10.98
C ALA A 183 6.76 -8.16 12.16
N ALA A 184 8.09 -8.27 12.03
CA ALA A 184 9.04 -7.90 13.06
C ALA A 184 9.01 -6.39 13.37
N LEU A 185 8.93 -5.55 12.34
CA LEU A 185 8.81 -4.09 12.49
C LEU A 185 7.59 -3.72 13.32
N TYR A 186 6.41 -4.19 12.91
CA TYR A 186 5.16 -3.81 13.58
C TYR A 186 4.97 -4.48 14.93
N ARG A 187 5.45 -5.71 15.11
CA ARG A 187 5.46 -6.37 16.41
C ARG A 187 6.30 -5.56 17.41
N SER A 188 7.52 -5.22 17.05
CA SER A 188 8.42 -4.47 17.94
C SER A 188 7.89 -3.06 18.22
N LEU A 189 7.29 -2.40 17.23
CA LEU A 189 6.65 -1.09 17.42
C LEU A 189 5.47 -1.19 18.38
N VAL A 190 4.54 -2.11 18.18
CA VAL A 190 3.36 -2.29 19.04
C VAL A 190 3.79 -2.61 20.46
N GLN A 191 4.74 -3.53 20.65
CA GLN A 191 5.28 -3.85 21.97
C GLN A 191 5.87 -2.63 22.68
N LEU A 192 6.66 -1.83 21.98
CA LEU A 192 7.25 -0.60 22.52
C LEU A 192 6.18 0.41 22.93
N LEU A 193 5.19 0.64 22.07
CA LEU A 193 4.11 1.63 22.31
C LEU A 193 3.23 1.21 23.48
N VAL A 194 2.86 -0.07 23.56
CA VAL A 194 2.08 -0.64 24.68
C VAL A 194 2.86 -0.52 25.99
N GLN A 195 4.14 -0.89 26.01
CA GLN A 195 5.00 -0.76 27.20
C GLN A 195 5.15 0.69 27.66
N ARG A 196 5.15 1.64 26.72
CA ARG A 196 5.34 3.06 27.04
C ARG A 196 4.09 3.71 27.60
N ASN A 197 2.95 3.52 26.94
CA ASN A 197 1.65 3.99 27.40
C ASN A 197 0.51 3.28 26.61
N GLU A 198 -0.03 2.23 27.19
CA GLU A 198 -1.07 1.41 26.56
C GLU A 198 -2.36 2.20 26.28
N VAL A 199 -2.76 3.09 27.18
CA VAL A 199 -3.98 3.91 27.03
C VAL A 199 -3.84 4.84 25.85
N ALA A 200 -2.77 5.63 25.81
CA ALA A 200 -2.51 6.54 24.70
C ALA A 200 -2.35 5.80 23.37
N PHE A 201 -1.72 4.61 23.38
CA PHE A 201 -1.61 3.76 22.21
C PHE A 201 -2.99 3.35 21.68
N ARG A 202 -3.88 2.88 22.55
CA ARG A 202 -5.23 2.46 22.15
C ARG A 202 -6.10 3.61 21.62
N GLU A 203 -5.97 4.79 22.20
CA GLU A 203 -6.78 5.96 21.85
C GLU A 203 -6.29 6.66 20.56
N ASN A 204 -4.97 6.79 20.39
CA ASN A 204 -4.38 7.70 19.40
C ASN A 204 -3.76 7.01 18.19
N THR A 205 -3.69 5.66 18.15
CA THR A 205 -3.09 4.96 17.02
C THR A 205 -4.07 4.01 16.36
N ARG A 206 -3.99 3.90 15.02
CA ARG A 206 -4.75 2.94 14.23
C ARG A 206 -3.82 2.32 13.19
N PHE A 207 -3.91 0.99 13.05
CA PHE A 207 -3.17 0.22 12.07
C PHE A 207 -4.14 -0.60 11.23
N LEU A 208 -4.06 -0.45 9.91
CA LEU A 208 -4.89 -1.18 8.95
C LEU A 208 -3.98 -1.95 8.00
N LEU A 209 -3.98 -3.27 8.12
CA LEU A 209 -3.20 -4.16 7.28
C LEU A 209 -4.09 -4.86 6.26
N PHE A 210 -3.76 -4.73 4.98
CA PHE A 210 -4.36 -5.50 3.89
C PHE A 210 -3.49 -6.72 3.59
N ASP A 211 -4.07 -7.89 3.85
CA ASP A 211 -3.44 -9.20 3.69
C ASP A 211 -4.01 -9.91 2.46
N PHE A 212 -3.26 -9.92 1.36
CA PHE A 212 -3.71 -10.53 0.11
C PHE A 212 -3.53 -12.04 0.05
N ASN A 213 -2.72 -12.60 0.95
CA ASN A 213 -2.36 -14.03 0.95
C ASN A 213 -2.85 -14.78 2.19
N GLY A 214 -3.37 -14.10 3.22
CA GLY A 214 -3.79 -14.70 4.49
C GLY A 214 -2.62 -15.04 5.42
N GLU A 215 -1.49 -14.32 5.30
CA GLU A 215 -0.27 -14.62 6.06
C GLU A 215 -0.32 -14.10 7.52
N TYR A 216 -1.14 -13.07 7.81
CA TYR A 216 -1.18 -12.37 9.11
C TYR A 216 -2.41 -12.70 9.95
N VAL A 217 -3.22 -13.68 9.54
CA VAL A 217 -4.50 -14.03 10.18
C VAL A 217 -4.31 -14.73 11.55
N ARG A 218 -3.19 -15.46 11.75
CA ARG A 218 -2.93 -16.17 13.03
C ARG A 218 -3.01 -15.23 14.22
N PRO A 219 -3.63 -15.64 15.36
CA PRO A 219 -3.86 -14.75 16.50
C PRO A 219 -2.63 -14.00 16.97
N ALA A 220 -1.53 -14.69 17.24
CA ALA A 220 -0.30 -14.08 17.79
C ALA A 220 0.59 -13.37 16.75
N CYS A 221 0.29 -13.45 15.44
CA CYS A 221 1.09 -12.79 14.41
C CYS A 221 1.00 -11.27 14.56
N ILE A 222 2.12 -10.59 14.69
CA ILE A 222 2.29 -9.16 15.02
C ILE A 222 1.82 -8.84 16.44
N THR A 223 0.53 -9.02 16.75
CA THR A 223 -0.06 -8.74 18.07
C THR A 223 -1.28 -9.64 18.31
N ASP A 224 -1.52 -10.00 19.57
CA ASP A 224 -2.74 -10.69 20.01
C ASP A 224 -3.94 -9.73 20.06
N GLU A 225 -3.68 -8.43 20.25
CA GLU A 225 -4.66 -7.36 20.31
C GLU A 225 -5.03 -6.83 18.93
N LYS A 226 -5.46 -7.73 18.01
CA LYS A 226 -5.91 -7.36 16.69
C LYS A 226 -7.31 -7.86 16.37
N GLN A 227 -7.99 -7.15 15.46
CA GLN A 227 -9.22 -7.59 14.81
C GLN A 227 -8.90 -8.13 13.43
N VAL A 228 -9.45 -9.28 13.07
CA VAL A 228 -9.29 -9.86 11.72
C VAL A 228 -10.65 -9.91 11.04
N TYR A 229 -10.74 -9.35 9.84
CA TYR A 229 -11.86 -9.48 8.93
C TYR A 229 -11.45 -10.36 7.77
N SER A 230 -11.73 -11.67 7.85
CA SER A 230 -11.53 -12.60 6.73
C SER A 230 -12.77 -12.61 5.85
N VAL A 231 -12.67 -12.03 4.67
CA VAL A 231 -13.77 -11.88 3.72
C VAL A 231 -13.63 -12.83 2.54
N SER A 232 -14.75 -13.25 1.98
CA SER A 232 -14.78 -14.15 0.82
C SER A 232 -15.84 -13.72 -0.18
N THR A 233 -15.49 -13.79 -1.47
CA THR A 233 -16.46 -13.70 -2.57
C THR A 233 -17.01 -15.07 -2.99
N ARG A 234 -16.47 -16.16 -2.42
CA ARG A 234 -16.81 -17.56 -2.78
C ARG A 234 -17.70 -18.25 -1.76
N HIS A 235 -17.54 -17.93 -0.49
CA HIS A 235 -18.20 -18.62 0.63
C HIS A 235 -19.06 -17.66 1.46
N ASP A 236 -20.28 -18.08 1.83
CA ASP A 236 -21.25 -17.27 2.59
C ASP A 236 -20.94 -17.18 4.11
N LYS A 237 -20.01 -17.99 4.63
CA LYS A 237 -19.65 -18.05 6.06
C LYS A 237 -18.47 -17.17 6.45
N ALA A 238 -17.99 -16.32 5.55
CA ALA A 238 -16.89 -15.42 5.83
C ALA A 238 -17.33 -14.26 6.75
N GLY A 239 -16.38 -13.65 7.46
CA GLY A 239 -16.60 -12.41 8.18
C GLY A 239 -16.99 -11.29 7.23
N ARG A 240 -17.67 -10.26 7.76
CA ARG A 240 -18.02 -9.05 6.99
C ARG A 240 -17.29 -7.85 7.58
N ILE A 241 -16.93 -6.92 6.70
CA ILE A 241 -16.29 -5.66 7.08
C ILE A 241 -17.37 -4.67 7.51
N PRO A 242 -17.37 -4.16 8.74
CA PRO A 242 -18.29 -3.10 9.13
C PRO A 242 -18.05 -1.84 8.30
N LEU A 243 -19.10 -1.37 7.64
CA LEU A 243 -19.07 -0.15 6.85
C LEU A 243 -20.32 0.65 7.16
N ASP A 244 -20.17 1.97 7.40
CA ASP A 244 -21.35 2.81 7.59
C ASP A 244 -22.11 2.92 6.28
N ALA A 245 -23.42 2.89 6.37
CA ALA A 245 -24.31 3.05 5.23
C ALA A 245 -24.01 4.33 4.43
N GLU A 246 -23.70 5.42 5.13
CA GLU A 246 -23.32 6.70 4.52
C GLU A 246 -22.08 6.61 3.60
N ALA A 247 -21.15 5.71 3.90
CA ALA A 247 -19.97 5.51 3.06
C ALA A 247 -20.34 4.96 1.66
N LEU A 248 -21.40 4.16 1.53
CA LEU A 248 -21.91 3.69 0.24
C LEU A 248 -22.74 4.77 -0.48
N LEU A 249 -23.24 5.77 0.23
CA LEU A 249 -24.01 6.88 -0.32
C LEU A 249 -23.12 8.02 -0.87
N ASP A 250 -21.80 7.84 -0.84
CA ASP A 250 -20.87 8.76 -1.49
C ASP A 250 -20.81 8.52 -3.01
N VAL A 251 -20.87 9.59 -3.80
CA VAL A 251 -20.82 9.53 -5.28
C VAL A 251 -19.54 8.88 -5.78
N GLU A 252 -18.41 9.15 -5.15
CA GLU A 252 -17.12 8.61 -5.55
C GLU A 252 -17.06 7.10 -5.28
N VAL A 253 -17.56 6.67 -4.12
CA VAL A 253 -17.65 5.25 -3.75
C VAL A 253 -18.55 4.49 -4.73
N LEU A 254 -19.74 5.02 -5.04
CA LEU A 254 -20.62 4.41 -6.03
C LEU A 254 -20.01 4.40 -7.43
N SER A 255 -19.27 5.46 -7.80
CA SER A 255 -18.56 5.49 -9.08
C SER A 255 -17.48 4.40 -9.15
N ILE A 256 -16.76 4.15 -8.06
CA ILE A 256 -15.80 3.06 -7.93
C ILE A 256 -16.50 1.69 -8.09
N LEU A 257 -17.57 1.48 -7.34
CA LEU A 257 -18.30 0.22 -7.34
C LEU A 257 -18.95 -0.09 -8.70
N THR A 258 -19.36 0.93 -9.45
CA THR A 258 -20.05 0.78 -10.73
C THR A 258 -19.17 1.04 -11.94
N ASP A 259 -17.88 1.36 -11.76
CA ASP A 259 -16.97 1.77 -12.84
C ASP A 259 -17.61 2.86 -13.71
N ALA A 260 -18.13 3.90 -13.04
CA ALA A 260 -18.93 4.94 -13.69
C ALA A 260 -18.06 5.99 -14.38
N THR A 261 -18.43 6.37 -15.61
CA THR A 261 -17.75 7.44 -16.36
C THR A 261 -18.10 8.83 -15.83
N ASP A 262 -17.13 9.75 -15.83
CA ASP A 262 -17.28 11.10 -15.25
C ASP A 262 -18.31 11.97 -15.98
N ARG A 263 -18.41 11.85 -17.33
CA ARG A 263 -19.21 12.76 -18.14
C ARG A 263 -20.72 12.55 -18.06
N THR A 264 -21.16 11.30 -17.97
CA THR A 264 -22.59 10.95 -18.05
C THR A 264 -23.10 10.20 -16.84
N GLN A 265 -22.33 9.21 -16.37
CA GLN A 265 -22.79 8.27 -15.35
C GLN A 265 -22.63 8.84 -13.93
N LYS A 266 -21.52 9.49 -13.62
CA LYS A 266 -21.30 10.14 -12.32
C LYS A 266 -22.30 11.27 -12.01
N PRO A 267 -22.66 12.17 -12.96
CA PRO A 267 -23.78 13.10 -12.78
C PRO A 267 -25.14 12.42 -12.52
N PHE A 268 -25.38 11.26 -13.15
CA PHE A 268 -26.59 10.48 -12.90
C PHE A 268 -26.61 9.91 -11.48
N LEU A 269 -25.51 9.28 -11.02
CA LEU A 269 -25.36 8.81 -9.63
C LEU A 269 -25.61 9.94 -8.62
N ARG A 270 -25.06 11.13 -8.89
CA ARG A 270 -25.26 12.30 -8.03
C ARG A 270 -26.73 12.73 -7.94
N ARG A 271 -27.50 12.67 -9.05
CA ARG A 271 -28.93 12.95 -9.04
C ARG A 271 -29.70 11.87 -8.29
N THR A 272 -29.33 10.60 -8.46
CA THR A 272 -29.95 9.49 -7.71
C THR A 272 -29.77 9.64 -6.21
N LEU A 273 -28.56 9.95 -5.74
CA LEU A 273 -28.30 10.17 -4.31
C LEU A 273 -29.07 11.38 -3.76
N ARG A 274 -29.19 12.46 -4.54
CA ARG A 274 -30.04 13.59 -4.14
C ARG A 274 -31.50 13.17 -4.01
N LEU A 275 -32.02 12.37 -4.94
CA LEU A 275 -33.37 11.84 -4.85
C LEU A 275 -33.54 10.94 -3.63
N TYR A 276 -32.58 10.06 -3.36
CA TYR A 276 -32.57 9.19 -2.18
C TYR A 276 -32.65 10.02 -0.88
N HIS A 277 -31.75 10.96 -0.68
CA HIS A 277 -31.76 11.83 0.50
C HIS A 277 -33.01 12.69 0.59
N HIS A 278 -33.51 13.20 -0.54
CA HIS A 278 -34.74 14.00 -0.56
C HIS A 278 -35.93 13.18 -0.09
N VAL A 279 -36.12 11.94 -0.62
CA VAL A 279 -37.21 11.07 -0.21
C VAL A 279 -37.16 10.72 1.28
N LEU A 280 -35.97 10.45 1.82
CA LEU A 280 -35.81 10.12 3.24
C LEU A 280 -35.96 11.33 4.16
N ASN A 281 -35.54 12.53 3.74
CA ASN A 281 -35.59 13.73 4.58
C ASN A 281 -36.96 14.40 4.57
N GLU A 282 -37.69 14.40 3.43
CA GLU A 282 -39.04 14.95 3.32
C GLU A 282 -40.12 14.09 4.00
N ALA A 283 -39.74 12.88 4.39
CA ALA A 283 -40.58 11.98 5.17
C ALA A 283 -40.63 12.40 6.67
N GLU A 284 -40.94 13.67 6.96
CA GLU A 284 -41.02 14.23 8.32
C GLU A 284 -41.93 13.43 9.26
N ASP A 285 -42.91 12.69 8.69
CA ASP A 285 -43.85 11.81 9.42
C ASP A 285 -43.53 10.31 9.32
N GLY A 286 -42.32 9.92 8.85
CA GLY A 286 -41.90 8.52 8.77
C GLY A 286 -42.48 7.75 7.59
N ASN A 287 -42.97 8.40 6.53
CA ASN A 287 -43.63 7.76 5.38
C ASN A 287 -42.87 7.94 4.05
N ALA A 288 -41.57 7.61 4.05
CA ALA A 288 -40.70 7.65 2.87
C ALA A 288 -41.28 6.79 1.71
N ASP A 289 -41.88 5.65 2.03
CA ASP A 289 -42.50 4.75 1.08
C ASP A 289 -43.66 5.44 0.31
N GLU A 290 -44.51 6.14 1.04
CA GLU A 290 -45.63 6.87 0.43
C GLU A 290 -45.15 7.99 -0.50
N TYR A 291 -44.12 8.70 -0.06
CA TYR A 291 -43.52 9.77 -0.85
C TYR A 291 -42.92 9.23 -2.16
N LEU A 292 -42.19 8.10 -2.09
CA LEU A 292 -41.64 7.42 -3.27
C LEU A 292 -42.73 6.94 -4.19
N ARG A 293 -43.80 6.30 -3.64
CA ARG A 293 -44.98 5.87 -4.41
C ARG A 293 -45.63 7.03 -5.15
N ASN A 294 -45.79 8.19 -4.52
CA ASN A 294 -46.38 9.38 -5.14
C ASN A 294 -45.52 9.91 -6.30
N ILE A 295 -44.18 9.95 -6.14
CA ILE A 295 -43.26 10.30 -7.24
C ILE A 295 -43.44 9.32 -8.42
N LEU A 296 -43.44 8.02 -8.15
CA LEU A 296 -43.59 7.00 -9.19
C LEU A 296 -44.96 7.08 -9.88
N LYS A 297 -46.06 7.19 -9.14
CA LYS A 297 -47.40 7.34 -9.70
C LYS A 297 -47.49 8.52 -10.65
N ALA A 298 -46.93 9.67 -10.28
CA ALA A 298 -46.90 10.85 -11.14
C ALA A 298 -46.11 10.59 -12.44
N ARG A 299 -44.90 10.03 -12.32
CA ARG A 299 -44.03 9.72 -13.47
C ARG A 299 -44.67 8.68 -14.42
N ILE A 300 -45.31 7.66 -13.87
CA ILE A 300 -46.00 6.64 -14.69
C ILE A 300 -47.24 7.22 -15.37
N ALA A 301 -47.97 8.11 -14.69
CA ALA A 301 -49.09 8.81 -15.34
C ALA A 301 -48.59 9.63 -16.53
N ASP A 302 -47.50 10.36 -16.41
CA ASP A 302 -46.88 11.09 -17.53
C ASP A 302 -46.45 10.16 -18.66
N ALA A 303 -45.85 9.00 -18.33
CA ALA A 303 -45.43 8.01 -19.33
C ALA A 303 -46.61 7.41 -20.12
N LEU A 304 -47.73 7.13 -19.44
CA LEU A 304 -48.94 6.59 -20.07
C LEU A 304 -49.67 7.61 -20.96
N LEU A 305 -49.39 8.92 -20.77
CA LEU A 305 -49.92 10.00 -21.61
C LEU A 305 -49.00 10.38 -22.78
N MET A 306 -47.80 9.78 -22.87
CA MET A 306 -46.85 10.07 -23.95
C MET A 306 -47.38 9.59 -25.32
N SER A 307 -47.00 10.33 -26.37
CA SER A 307 -47.18 9.93 -27.76
C SER A 307 -46.00 9.12 -28.33
N ASP A 308 -44.90 8.96 -27.56
CA ASP A 308 -43.74 8.17 -27.96
C ASP A 308 -43.83 6.74 -27.41
N LYS A 309 -44.19 5.80 -28.34
CA LYS A 309 -44.36 4.39 -28.00
C LYS A 309 -43.12 3.75 -27.38
N VAL A 310 -41.97 3.99 -27.99
CA VAL A 310 -40.73 3.32 -27.57
C VAL A 310 -40.34 3.74 -26.15
N ARG A 311 -40.41 5.03 -25.88
CA ARG A 311 -40.10 5.57 -24.56
C ARG A 311 -41.09 5.15 -23.49
N ALA A 312 -42.38 5.14 -23.83
CA ALA A 312 -43.43 4.74 -22.91
C ALA A 312 -43.28 3.28 -22.46
N TYR A 313 -43.05 2.34 -23.39
CA TYR A 313 -42.78 0.95 -23.04
C TYR A 313 -41.46 0.77 -22.27
N LEU A 314 -40.41 1.49 -22.65
CA LEU A 314 -39.12 1.48 -21.90
C LEU A 314 -39.32 1.90 -20.43
N ILE A 315 -40.15 2.90 -20.17
CA ILE A 315 -40.47 3.34 -18.80
C ILE A 315 -41.28 2.27 -18.05
N LEU A 316 -42.19 1.57 -18.72
CA LEU A 316 -42.91 0.45 -18.11
C LEU A 316 -41.97 -0.71 -17.77
N ASP A 317 -40.99 -1.02 -18.63
CA ASP A 317 -39.97 -2.02 -18.33
C ASP A 317 -39.14 -1.63 -17.13
N TYR A 318 -38.79 -0.34 -16.97
CA TYR A 318 -38.12 0.13 -15.76
C TYR A 318 -38.98 0.06 -14.50
N LEU A 319 -40.29 0.28 -14.63
CA LEU A 319 -41.23 0.08 -13.52
C LEU A 319 -41.25 -1.39 -13.07
N LYS A 320 -41.24 -2.36 -14.02
CA LYS A 320 -41.11 -3.78 -13.70
C LYS A 320 -39.85 -4.05 -12.88
N GLU A 321 -38.71 -3.48 -13.29
CA GLU A 321 -37.45 -3.59 -12.57
C GLU A 321 -37.50 -2.97 -11.16
N VAL A 322 -38.18 -1.83 -10.99
CA VAL A 322 -38.40 -1.23 -9.65
C VAL A 322 -39.18 -2.20 -8.76
N LEU A 323 -40.27 -2.75 -9.24
CA LEU A 323 -41.16 -3.66 -8.48
C LEU A 323 -40.43 -4.96 -8.09
N VAL A 324 -39.68 -5.56 -9.02
CA VAL A 324 -38.87 -6.77 -8.76
C VAL A 324 -37.81 -6.52 -7.70
N ASN A 325 -37.06 -5.42 -7.80
CA ASN A 325 -36.01 -5.13 -6.85
C ASN A 325 -36.51 -4.63 -5.48
N ALA A 326 -37.76 -4.15 -5.42
CA ALA A 326 -38.38 -3.74 -4.15
C ALA A 326 -39.01 -4.91 -3.36
N SER A 327 -39.37 -6.01 -4.03
CA SER A 327 -40.08 -7.13 -3.39
C SER A 327 -39.20 -8.21 -2.81
N ASP A 328 -37.87 -8.17 -3.03
CA ASP A 328 -36.90 -9.26 -2.73
C ASP A 328 -37.32 -10.65 -3.26
N ALA A 329 -38.38 -10.70 -4.07
CA ALA A 329 -38.89 -11.92 -4.68
C ALA A 329 -38.10 -12.20 -5.98
N ALA A 330 -37.49 -13.37 -6.06
CA ALA A 330 -36.63 -13.76 -7.19
C ALA A 330 -37.31 -13.75 -8.56
N GLU A 331 -38.63 -13.80 -8.64
CA GLU A 331 -39.45 -13.73 -9.85
C GLU A 331 -40.86 -13.20 -9.48
N ALA A 332 -41.04 -11.88 -9.52
CA ALA A 332 -42.38 -11.33 -9.65
C ALA A 332 -42.64 -11.20 -11.16
N ASP A 333 -43.37 -12.13 -11.72
CA ASP A 333 -43.95 -11.98 -13.06
C ASP A 333 -45.03 -10.88 -13.00
N VAL A 334 -44.57 -9.63 -12.96
CA VAL A 334 -45.42 -8.46 -12.80
C VAL A 334 -45.80 -8.00 -14.21
N ASP A 335 -46.83 -8.61 -14.77
CA ASP A 335 -47.42 -8.16 -16.04
C ASP A 335 -48.22 -6.87 -15.81
N ILE A 336 -47.50 -5.74 -15.73
CA ILE A 336 -48.07 -4.41 -15.45
C ILE A 336 -48.72 -3.75 -16.68
N ASP A 337 -48.51 -4.28 -17.87
CA ASP A 337 -49.03 -3.76 -19.15
C ASP A 337 -50.04 -4.69 -19.79
N GLU A 338 -50.46 -5.78 -19.11
CA GLU A 338 -51.48 -6.71 -19.58
C GLU A 338 -52.79 -6.01 -19.94
N ASP A 339 -53.21 -5.00 -19.19
CA ASP A 339 -54.42 -4.22 -19.39
C ASP A 339 -54.26 -3.04 -20.37
N LEU A 340 -53.06 -2.87 -20.97
CA LEU A 340 -52.72 -1.76 -21.86
C LEU A 340 -52.51 -2.24 -23.30
N GLU A 341 -52.93 -1.41 -24.27
CA GLU A 341 -52.65 -1.60 -25.68
C GLU A 341 -52.27 -0.29 -26.34
N TRP A 342 -51.24 -0.31 -27.17
CA TRP A 342 -50.83 0.88 -27.91
C TRP A 342 -51.62 1.02 -29.21
N HIS A 343 -52.21 2.19 -29.44
CA HIS A 343 -52.90 2.52 -30.65
C HIS A 343 -52.07 3.48 -31.51
N ASN A 344 -51.87 3.10 -32.78
CA ASN A 344 -51.00 3.82 -33.72
C ASN A 344 -51.71 4.93 -34.54
N GLN A 345 -53.01 5.10 -34.44
CA GLN A 345 -53.75 6.13 -35.21
C GLN A 345 -53.68 7.49 -34.49
N GLY A 346 -53.64 8.56 -35.28
CA GLY A 346 -53.51 9.92 -34.76
C GLY A 346 -52.13 10.19 -34.15
N ASN A 347 -52.09 10.82 -32.99
CA ASN A 347 -50.84 11.11 -32.27
C ASN A 347 -50.24 9.89 -31.54
N GLY A 348 -50.86 8.70 -31.65
CA GLY A 348 -50.50 7.51 -30.87
C GLY A 348 -50.85 7.65 -29.39
N GLY A 349 -50.99 6.53 -28.69
CA GLY A 349 -51.23 6.53 -27.24
C GLY A 349 -51.77 5.21 -26.72
N PHE A 350 -51.76 5.07 -25.39
CA PHE A 350 -52.31 3.89 -24.73
C PHE A 350 -53.84 3.94 -24.64
N LYS A 351 -54.45 2.77 -24.82
CA LYS A 351 -55.85 2.49 -24.47
C LYS A 351 -55.90 1.29 -23.52
N THR A 352 -56.95 1.22 -22.73
CA THR A 352 -57.24 0.06 -21.88
C THR A 352 -57.79 -1.08 -22.72
N ARG A 353 -57.31 -2.32 -22.54
CA ARG A 353 -57.80 -3.51 -23.29
C ARG A 353 -59.24 -3.87 -22.97
N PRO A 354 -59.70 -3.85 -21.69
CA PRO A 354 -61.04 -4.30 -21.34
C PRO A 354 -62.16 -3.49 -21.97
N ASP A 355 -62.01 -2.17 -22.07
CA ASP A 355 -63.07 -1.26 -22.51
C ASP A 355 -62.66 -0.33 -23.70
N GLY A 356 -61.41 -0.45 -24.16
CA GLY A 356 -60.89 0.30 -25.31
C GLY A 356 -60.79 1.82 -25.10
N VAL A 357 -60.78 2.30 -23.87
CA VAL A 357 -60.77 3.73 -23.53
C VAL A 357 -59.35 4.31 -23.69
N PHE A 358 -59.24 5.42 -24.41
CA PHE A 358 -57.97 6.14 -24.56
C PHE A 358 -57.60 6.90 -23.30
N LEU A 359 -56.42 6.62 -22.75
CA LEU A 359 -55.93 7.26 -21.52
C LEU A 359 -55.71 8.76 -21.69
N GLY A 360 -55.29 9.21 -22.89
CA GLY A 360 -55.13 10.64 -23.19
C GLY A 360 -56.42 11.44 -23.17
N GLN A 361 -57.57 10.79 -23.45
CA GLN A 361 -58.90 11.41 -23.40
C GLN A 361 -59.55 11.32 -22.01
N THR A 362 -59.16 10.30 -21.23
CA THR A 362 -59.74 10.04 -19.91
C THR A 362 -58.63 9.77 -18.88
N PRO A 363 -57.84 10.79 -18.48
CA PRO A 363 -56.69 10.62 -17.58
C PRO A 363 -57.04 10.00 -16.21
N ALA A 364 -58.29 10.15 -15.75
CA ALA A 364 -58.76 9.52 -14.52
C ALA A 364 -58.66 7.99 -14.51
N ARG A 365 -58.69 7.36 -15.68
CA ARG A 365 -58.55 5.91 -15.88
C ARG A 365 -57.12 5.39 -15.57
N ILE A 366 -56.11 6.24 -15.64
CA ILE A 366 -54.72 5.86 -15.32
C ILE A 366 -54.65 5.25 -13.95
N LYS A 367 -55.36 5.78 -12.95
CA LYS A 367 -55.38 5.27 -11.58
C LYS A 367 -55.90 3.84 -11.46
N GLN A 368 -56.59 3.32 -12.46
CA GLN A 368 -57.15 1.98 -12.48
C GLN A 368 -56.29 0.99 -13.27
N THR A 369 -55.25 1.44 -13.97
CA THR A 369 -54.32 0.59 -14.73
C THR A 369 -53.46 -0.25 -13.78
N LYS A 370 -53.09 -1.48 -14.23
CA LYS A 370 -52.16 -2.34 -13.48
C LYS A 370 -50.84 -1.63 -13.20
N ALA A 371 -50.29 -0.90 -14.16
CA ALA A 371 -49.08 -0.13 -14.02
C ALA A 371 -49.16 0.89 -12.86
N HIS A 372 -50.31 1.54 -12.63
CA HIS A 372 -50.45 2.49 -11.53
C HIS A 372 -50.78 1.81 -10.18
N THR A 373 -51.60 0.76 -10.20
CA THR A 373 -52.03 0.08 -8.97
C THR A 373 -50.94 -0.79 -8.35
N SER A 374 -50.04 -1.36 -9.16
CA SER A 374 -48.89 -2.14 -8.66
C SER A 374 -47.95 -1.33 -7.78
N ILE A 375 -47.92 0.01 -7.94
CA ILE A 375 -47.10 0.90 -7.12
C ILE A 375 -47.66 1.02 -5.69
N ALA A 376 -48.90 0.70 -5.42
CA ALA A 376 -49.53 0.92 -4.11
C ALA A 376 -48.88 0.18 -2.96
N ASN A 377 -48.28 -1.01 -3.23
CA ASN A 377 -47.65 -1.86 -2.24
C ASN A 377 -46.09 -1.79 -2.29
N LEU A 378 -45.53 -0.83 -3.04
CA LEU A 378 -44.10 -0.68 -3.14
C LEU A 378 -43.54 -0.11 -1.84
N ASN A 379 -42.54 -0.78 -1.23
CA ASN A 379 -41.79 -0.31 -0.08
C ASN A 379 -40.32 -0.16 -0.47
N ILE A 380 -39.62 0.74 0.21
CA ILE A 380 -38.16 0.86 0.08
C ILE A 380 -37.54 -0.38 0.71
N PRO A 381 -36.67 -1.13 -0.01
CA PRO A 381 -36.02 -2.31 0.57
C PRO A 381 -35.16 -1.99 1.80
N ASP A 382 -35.14 -2.92 2.77
CA ASP A 382 -34.27 -2.80 3.95
C ASP A 382 -32.77 -2.86 3.60
N SER A 383 -32.42 -3.63 2.55
CA SER A 383 -31.05 -3.65 2.04
C SER A 383 -30.73 -2.35 1.31
N LEU A 384 -29.71 -1.61 1.82
CA LEU A 384 -29.28 -0.35 1.20
C LEU A 384 -28.94 -0.51 -0.29
N VAL A 385 -28.32 -1.62 -0.70
CA VAL A 385 -27.95 -1.85 -2.10
C VAL A 385 -29.19 -2.05 -2.95
N SER A 386 -30.20 -2.79 -2.45
CA SER A 386 -31.49 -2.94 -3.11
C SER A 386 -32.22 -1.61 -3.22
N ALA A 387 -32.25 -0.83 -2.15
CA ALA A 387 -32.82 0.51 -2.13
C ALA A 387 -32.14 1.40 -3.19
N LEU A 388 -30.80 1.44 -3.24
CA LEU A 388 -30.07 2.19 -4.26
C LEU A 388 -30.43 1.76 -5.68
N ILE A 389 -30.59 0.46 -5.95
CA ILE A 389 -31.01 -0.04 -7.28
C ILE A 389 -32.41 0.47 -7.62
N VAL A 390 -33.35 0.43 -6.68
CA VAL A 390 -34.70 1.00 -6.84
C VAL A 390 -34.61 2.49 -7.18
N PHE A 391 -33.86 3.26 -6.43
CA PHE A 391 -33.69 4.71 -6.66
C PHE A 391 -32.98 5.03 -7.98
N LEU A 392 -32.05 4.19 -8.44
CA LEU A 392 -31.43 4.32 -9.75
C LEU A 392 -32.46 4.18 -10.88
N TYR A 393 -33.34 3.17 -10.82
CA TYR A 393 -34.39 3.02 -11.80
C TYR A 393 -35.43 4.14 -11.71
N VAL A 394 -35.82 4.55 -10.51
CA VAL A 394 -36.73 5.68 -10.32
C VAL A 394 -36.16 6.96 -10.93
N GLN A 395 -34.86 7.25 -10.69
CA GLN A 395 -34.19 8.40 -11.29
C GLN A 395 -34.11 8.26 -12.83
N LEU A 396 -33.80 7.05 -13.34
CA LEU A 396 -33.74 6.79 -14.77
C LEU A 396 -35.08 7.05 -15.45
N ILE A 397 -36.21 6.61 -14.87
CA ILE A 397 -37.56 6.93 -15.33
C ILE A 397 -37.73 8.45 -15.47
N GLY A 398 -37.37 9.22 -14.45
CA GLY A 398 -37.48 10.67 -14.50
C GLY A 398 -36.56 11.32 -15.54
N ASP A 399 -35.35 10.82 -15.71
CA ASP A 399 -34.38 11.35 -16.69
C ASP A 399 -34.82 11.00 -18.15
N VAL A 400 -35.44 9.82 -18.38
CA VAL A 400 -36.00 9.43 -19.66
C VAL A 400 -37.25 10.27 -19.99
N LEU A 401 -38.13 10.52 -19.03
CA LEU A 401 -39.30 11.40 -19.21
C LEU A 401 -38.88 12.80 -19.65
N THR A 402 -37.83 13.35 -19.06
CA THR A 402 -37.36 14.72 -19.31
C THR A 402 -36.31 14.82 -20.41
N ASN A 403 -35.99 13.74 -21.12
CA ASN A 403 -34.94 13.71 -22.14
C ASN A 403 -33.53 14.08 -21.65
N ARG A 404 -33.25 13.88 -20.36
CA ARG A 404 -31.95 14.22 -19.75
C ARG A 404 -30.90 13.12 -19.86
N ALA A 405 -31.32 11.88 -20.10
CA ALA A 405 -30.41 10.75 -20.23
C ALA A 405 -30.84 9.83 -21.39
N VAL A 406 -29.81 9.28 -22.05
CA VAL A 406 -29.96 8.20 -23.03
C VAL A 406 -29.74 6.88 -22.30
N ASN A 407 -30.69 5.97 -22.43
CA ASN A 407 -30.66 4.66 -21.75
C ASN A 407 -29.35 3.90 -21.91
N GLU A 408 -28.84 3.86 -23.15
CA GLU A 408 -27.63 3.11 -23.50
C GLU A 408 -26.38 3.52 -22.67
N HIS A 409 -26.35 4.77 -22.20
CA HIS A 409 -25.26 5.28 -21.38
C HIS A 409 -25.43 4.99 -19.89
N ILE A 410 -26.65 4.85 -19.39
CA ILE A 410 -26.95 4.74 -17.95
C ILE A 410 -27.18 3.29 -17.51
N ALA A 411 -27.86 2.48 -18.33
CA ALA A 411 -28.16 1.08 -17.99
C ALA A 411 -26.92 0.27 -17.54
N PRO A 412 -25.70 0.46 -18.11
CA PRO A 412 -24.52 -0.26 -17.66
C PRO A 412 -24.19 -0.03 -16.17
N VAL A 413 -24.40 1.17 -15.64
CA VAL A 413 -24.14 1.48 -14.21
C VAL A 413 -25.05 0.67 -13.30
N ILE A 414 -26.35 0.64 -13.63
CA ILE A 414 -27.35 -0.08 -12.85
C ILE A 414 -27.06 -1.59 -12.90
N ASN A 415 -26.79 -2.12 -14.08
CA ASN A 415 -26.47 -3.54 -14.27
C ASN A 415 -25.21 -3.95 -13.52
N ARG A 416 -24.17 -3.09 -13.48
CA ARG A 416 -22.96 -3.35 -12.69
C ARG A 416 -23.26 -3.37 -11.19
N LEU A 417 -24.05 -2.42 -10.68
CA LEU A 417 -24.42 -2.45 -9.26
C LEU A 417 -25.26 -3.71 -8.93
N LYS A 418 -26.21 -4.08 -9.79
CA LYS A 418 -26.99 -5.33 -9.64
C LYS A 418 -26.10 -6.56 -9.59
N SER A 419 -25.13 -6.67 -10.49
CA SER A 419 -24.21 -7.82 -10.53
C SER A 419 -23.32 -7.89 -9.29
N LYS A 420 -22.98 -6.75 -8.67
CA LYS A 420 -22.15 -6.66 -7.48
C LYS A 420 -22.92 -6.70 -6.15
N LYS A 421 -24.26 -6.63 -6.20
CA LYS A 421 -25.10 -6.66 -5.00
C LYS A 421 -24.70 -7.81 -4.07
N ARG A 422 -24.62 -9.02 -4.61
CA ARG A 422 -24.29 -10.22 -3.84
C ARG A 422 -22.89 -10.14 -3.19
N ASP A 423 -21.91 -9.61 -3.90
CA ASP A 423 -20.55 -9.45 -3.38
C ASP A 423 -20.53 -8.36 -2.30
N ILE A 424 -21.22 -7.23 -2.49
CA ILE A 424 -21.31 -6.16 -1.49
C ILE A 424 -21.97 -6.68 -0.20
N ASP A 425 -23.10 -7.39 -0.31
CA ASP A 425 -23.82 -7.97 0.83
C ASP A 425 -23.00 -9.03 1.59
N ARG A 426 -22.07 -9.73 0.90
CA ARG A 426 -21.15 -10.69 1.51
C ARG A 426 -19.95 -10.04 2.18
N LEU A 427 -19.43 -8.99 1.58
CA LEU A 427 -18.19 -8.34 2.01
C LEU A 427 -18.43 -7.35 3.16
N PHE A 428 -19.58 -6.65 3.19
CA PHE A 428 -19.83 -5.55 4.10
C PHE A 428 -20.99 -5.83 5.06
N ASP A 429 -20.81 -5.43 6.31
CA ASP A 429 -21.85 -5.35 7.35
C ASP A 429 -22.26 -3.87 7.48
N LEU A 430 -23.46 -3.55 6.99
CA LEU A 430 -24.02 -2.19 6.99
C LEU A 430 -24.87 -1.91 8.23
N SER A 431 -24.80 -2.76 9.28
CA SER A 431 -25.61 -2.64 10.49
C SER A 431 -25.15 -1.53 11.46
N GLY A 432 -24.19 -0.70 11.08
CA GLY A 432 -23.69 0.39 11.93
C GLY A 432 -22.69 -0.04 13.02
N LYS A 433 -22.16 -1.27 12.96
CA LYS A 433 -21.11 -1.69 13.87
C LYS A 433 -19.83 -0.90 13.64
N PRO A 434 -19.07 -0.57 14.71
CA PRO A 434 -17.81 0.12 14.54
C PRO A 434 -16.77 -0.77 13.85
N PHE A 435 -16.05 -0.20 12.87
CA PHE A 435 -14.93 -0.88 12.20
C PHE A 435 -13.77 -1.16 13.17
N TRP A 436 -13.46 -0.19 14.02
CA TRP A 436 -12.35 -0.23 14.95
C TRP A 436 -12.78 -0.82 16.32
N SER A 437 -12.86 -2.14 16.42
CA SER A 437 -13.03 -2.82 17.73
C SER A 437 -11.69 -2.95 18.47
N LYS A 438 -10.59 -2.99 17.72
CA LYS A 438 -9.19 -2.94 18.16
C LYS A 438 -8.45 -1.90 17.32
N ASN A 439 -7.33 -1.39 17.83
CA ASN A 439 -6.53 -0.41 17.08
C ASN A 439 -5.61 -1.03 16.02
N PHE A 440 -5.46 -2.35 15.99
CA PHE A 440 -4.81 -3.08 14.90
C PHE A 440 -5.85 -3.94 14.18
N VAL A 441 -6.06 -3.67 12.90
CA VAL A 441 -7.04 -4.38 12.06
C VAL A 441 -6.33 -5.02 10.88
N VAL A 442 -6.62 -6.30 10.63
CA VAL A 442 -6.19 -7.06 9.45
C VAL A 442 -7.41 -7.34 8.59
N VAL A 443 -7.34 -6.95 7.33
CA VAL A 443 -8.34 -7.29 6.31
C VAL A 443 -7.74 -8.36 5.41
N ASP A 444 -8.17 -9.59 5.63
CA ASP A 444 -7.76 -10.76 4.84
C ASP A 444 -8.60 -10.86 3.57
N LEU A 445 -7.92 -10.71 2.44
CA LEU A 445 -8.49 -10.75 1.09
C LEU A 445 -8.08 -12.01 0.31
N SER A 446 -7.48 -13.00 0.95
CA SER A 446 -6.92 -14.19 0.30
C SER A 446 -7.96 -14.97 -0.52
N ASP A 447 -9.21 -15.06 -0.03
CA ASP A 447 -10.31 -15.79 -0.66
C ASP A 447 -11.27 -14.88 -1.46
N THR A 448 -10.76 -13.77 -1.98
CA THR A 448 -11.55 -12.83 -2.78
C THR A 448 -11.10 -12.81 -4.25
N ASN A 449 -11.99 -12.33 -5.13
CA ASN A 449 -11.67 -12.13 -6.53
C ASN A 449 -10.73 -10.91 -6.73
N ILE A 450 -10.11 -10.81 -7.92
CA ILE A 450 -9.12 -9.77 -8.24
C ILE A 450 -9.74 -8.35 -8.14
N GLU A 451 -10.99 -8.20 -8.51
CA GLU A 451 -11.69 -6.91 -8.46
C GLU A 451 -11.89 -6.46 -7.01
N THR A 452 -12.34 -7.35 -6.14
CA THR A 452 -12.49 -7.10 -4.70
C THR A 452 -11.15 -6.75 -4.05
N LYS A 453 -10.06 -7.44 -4.45
CA LYS A 453 -8.69 -7.13 -3.97
C LYS A 453 -8.25 -5.70 -4.28
N LYS A 454 -8.80 -5.06 -5.30
CA LYS A 454 -8.53 -3.66 -5.64
C LYS A 454 -9.53 -2.70 -5.01
N THR A 455 -10.82 -3.06 -5.02
CA THR A 455 -11.92 -2.17 -4.60
C THR A 455 -11.97 -1.99 -3.08
N VAL A 456 -11.84 -3.07 -2.29
CA VAL A 456 -11.95 -2.99 -0.83
C VAL A 456 -10.84 -2.14 -0.21
N PRO A 457 -9.55 -2.33 -0.53
CA PRO A 457 -8.49 -1.48 0.01
C PRO A 457 -8.65 -0.02 -0.42
N LEU A 458 -9.02 0.24 -1.68
CA LEU A 458 -9.23 1.61 -2.15
C LEU A 458 -10.33 2.31 -1.37
N LEU A 459 -11.48 1.65 -1.17
CA LEU A 459 -12.61 2.17 -0.44
C LEU A 459 -12.24 2.48 1.03
N LEU A 460 -11.62 1.53 1.71
CA LEU A 460 -11.23 1.70 3.11
C LEU A 460 -10.13 2.75 3.29
N CYS A 461 -9.12 2.76 2.42
CA CYS A 461 -8.05 3.76 2.47
C CYS A 461 -8.62 5.17 2.24
N LYS A 462 -9.47 5.35 1.21
CA LYS A 462 -10.10 6.65 0.94
C LYS A 462 -10.94 7.13 2.10
N ARG A 463 -11.77 6.25 2.66
CA ARG A 463 -12.61 6.57 3.81
C ARG A 463 -11.77 7.01 5.01
N PHE A 464 -10.85 6.14 5.47
CA PHE A 464 -10.09 6.44 6.68
C PHE A 464 -9.10 7.59 6.49
N TYR A 465 -8.59 7.81 5.27
CA TYR A 465 -7.84 9.02 4.95
C TYR A 465 -8.72 10.27 5.06
N GLY A 466 -9.94 10.22 4.53
CA GLY A 466 -10.92 11.30 4.66
C GLY A 466 -11.28 11.60 6.11
N ASP A 467 -11.57 10.56 6.91
CA ASP A 467 -11.87 10.68 8.34
C ASP A 467 -10.68 11.28 9.11
N GLN A 468 -9.46 10.83 8.82
CA GLN A 468 -8.24 11.31 9.45
C GLN A 468 -7.96 12.79 9.10
N ARG A 469 -8.25 13.20 7.86
CA ARG A 469 -8.10 14.59 7.39
C ARG A 469 -9.08 15.53 8.08
N LEU A 470 -10.30 15.06 8.39
CA LEU A 470 -11.35 15.87 9.01
C LEU A 470 -11.28 15.88 10.56
N HIS A 471 -10.92 14.77 11.19
CA HIS A 471 -11.07 14.55 12.63
C HIS A 471 -9.83 13.93 13.29
N GLY A 472 -8.69 13.89 12.60
CA GLY A 472 -7.49 13.16 13.03
C GLY A 472 -6.56 13.90 13.97
N ASP A 473 -6.95 15.03 14.55
CA ASP A 473 -6.09 15.82 15.44
C ASP A 473 -5.48 14.97 16.57
N GLY A 474 -4.15 14.89 16.60
CA GLY A 474 -3.40 14.13 17.60
C GLY A 474 -3.43 12.61 17.44
N LYS A 475 -4.05 12.08 16.39
CA LYS A 475 -4.11 10.63 16.09
C LYS A 475 -3.28 10.26 14.88
N THR A 476 -2.89 8.98 14.82
CA THR A 476 -2.15 8.43 13.68
C THR A 476 -2.89 7.25 13.06
N LEU A 477 -2.81 7.16 11.73
CA LEU A 477 -3.30 6.04 10.96
C LEU A 477 -2.14 5.45 10.13
N THR A 478 -1.85 4.18 10.33
CA THR A 478 -0.86 3.47 9.52
C THR A 478 -1.55 2.48 8.60
N LEU A 479 -1.40 2.70 7.31
CA LEU A 479 -1.89 1.80 6.25
C LEU A 479 -0.76 0.86 5.85
N ILE A 480 -0.97 -0.44 5.99
CA ILE A 480 0.01 -1.48 5.67
C ILE A 480 -0.54 -2.30 4.52
N ILE A 481 0.15 -2.30 3.39
CA ILE A 481 -0.29 -2.98 2.17
C ILE A 481 0.76 -4.03 1.82
N ASP A 482 0.48 -5.28 2.19
CA ASP A 482 1.32 -6.39 1.73
C ASP A 482 0.96 -6.74 0.29
N GLU A 483 1.91 -7.28 -0.47
CA GLU A 483 1.78 -7.53 -1.92
C GLU A 483 1.15 -6.34 -2.66
N ALA A 484 1.67 -5.15 -2.42
CA ALA A 484 1.13 -3.86 -2.85
C ALA A 484 0.96 -3.74 -4.39
N HIS A 485 1.69 -4.55 -5.18
CA HIS A 485 1.50 -4.60 -6.63
C HIS A 485 0.08 -5.03 -7.04
N ASN A 486 -0.69 -5.71 -6.17
CA ASN A 486 -2.08 -6.06 -6.46
C ASN A 486 -2.98 -4.82 -6.60
N ILE A 487 -2.66 -3.75 -5.88
CA ILE A 487 -3.46 -2.53 -5.88
C ILE A 487 -2.73 -1.30 -6.43
N LEU A 488 -1.41 -1.25 -6.39
CA LEU A 488 -0.63 -0.08 -6.83
C LEU A 488 0.02 -0.27 -8.20
N SER A 489 -0.31 -1.37 -8.92
CA SER A 489 0.25 -1.66 -10.25
C SER A 489 -0.26 -0.68 -11.30
N THR A 490 0.67 -0.20 -12.12
CA THR A 490 0.40 0.57 -13.34
C THR A 490 0.05 -0.33 -14.54
N ALA A 491 0.45 -1.61 -14.51
CA ALA A 491 0.24 -2.58 -15.56
C ALA A 491 -1.02 -3.42 -15.30
N SER A 492 -2.18 -2.95 -15.75
CA SER A 492 -3.43 -3.72 -15.67
C SER A 492 -4.15 -3.71 -17.01
N ALA A 493 -4.03 -4.81 -17.78
CA ALA A 493 -4.63 -4.94 -19.10
C ALA A 493 -6.15 -5.17 -19.11
N ARG A 494 -6.75 -5.50 -17.94
CA ARG A 494 -8.18 -5.84 -17.80
C ARG A 494 -9.01 -4.76 -17.09
N GLU A 495 -8.38 -3.67 -16.70
CA GLU A 495 -8.98 -2.57 -15.94
C GLU A 495 -9.25 -1.40 -16.89
N ALA A 496 -10.41 -0.75 -16.77
CA ALA A 496 -10.66 0.49 -17.51
C ALA A 496 -9.62 1.56 -17.10
N GLU A 497 -9.09 2.29 -18.06
CA GLU A 497 -7.98 3.24 -17.84
C GLU A 497 -8.38 4.33 -16.82
N SER A 498 -9.60 4.86 -16.92
CA SER A 498 -10.12 5.85 -15.97
C SER A 498 -10.21 5.33 -14.53
N TRP A 499 -10.52 4.05 -14.34
CA TRP A 499 -10.56 3.41 -13.04
C TRP A 499 -9.16 3.19 -12.47
N LYS A 500 -8.23 2.73 -13.32
CA LYS A 500 -6.81 2.59 -12.95
C LYS A 500 -6.23 3.93 -12.50
N ASP A 501 -6.45 4.99 -13.29
CA ASP A 501 -5.96 6.33 -12.99
C ASP A 501 -6.55 6.86 -11.68
N TYR A 502 -7.85 6.75 -11.47
CA TYR A 502 -8.50 7.15 -10.23
C TYR A 502 -7.93 6.42 -8.99
N ARG A 503 -7.71 5.10 -9.12
CA ARG A 503 -7.11 4.30 -8.05
C ARG A 503 -5.70 4.77 -7.71
N LEU A 504 -4.86 4.95 -8.72
CA LEU A 504 -3.47 5.40 -8.54
C LEU A 504 -3.43 6.83 -7.99
N GLU A 505 -4.21 7.76 -8.52
CA GLU A 505 -4.30 9.14 -8.02
C GLU A 505 -4.70 9.19 -6.54
N THR A 506 -5.66 8.37 -6.11
CA THR A 506 -6.06 8.31 -4.70
C THR A 506 -4.91 7.87 -3.80
N PHE A 507 -4.17 6.81 -4.16
CA PHE A 507 -3.02 6.36 -3.36
C PHE A 507 -1.85 7.32 -3.44
N GLU A 508 -1.62 7.95 -4.59
CA GLU A 508 -0.60 9.00 -4.73
C GLU A 508 -0.91 10.22 -3.87
N GLU A 509 -2.16 10.64 -3.77
CA GLU A 509 -2.59 11.70 -2.86
C GLU A 509 -2.31 11.32 -1.40
N ILE A 510 -2.73 10.11 -0.98
CA ILE A 510 -2.51 9.62 0.38
C ILE A 510 -1.01 9.61 0.73
N ILE A 511 -0.16 9.16 -0.19
CA ILE A 511 1.28 9.09 0.05
C ILE A 511 1.94 10.47 0.02
N LYS A 512 1.53 11.37 -0.87
CA LYS A 512 2.09 12.73 -0.96
C LYS A 512 1.68 13.62 0.22
N GLU A 513 0.44 13.50 0.67
CA GLU A 513 -0.15 14.44 1.62
C GLU A 513 -0.46 13.86 2.99
N GLY A 514 -0.59 12.55 3.11
CA GLY A 514 -1.06 11.86 4.31
C GLY A 514 -0.27 12.20 5.57
N ARG A 515 1.04 12.39 5.46
CA ARG A 515 1.90 12.75 6.59
C ARG A 515 1.44 14.00 7.33
N LYS A 516 0.90 14.98 6.64
CA LYS A 516 0.37 16.23 7.24
C LYS A 516 -0.80 15.96 8.18
N PHE A 517 -1.50 14.85 7.93
CA PHE A 517 -2.68 14.43 8.68
C PHE A 517 -2.41 13.22 9.59
N GLY A 518 -1.13 12.85 9.80
CA GLY A 518 -0.76 11.68 10.60
C GLY A 518 -1.06 10.33 9.93
N VAL A 519 -1.14 10.29 8.59
CA VAL A 519 -1.31 9.04 7.83
C VAL A 519 0.02 8.58 7.26
N PHE A 520 0.42 7.36 7.61
CA PHE A 520 1.65 6.72 7.17
C PHE A 520 1.34 5.46 6.38
N VAL A 521 2.13 5.20 5.35
CA VAL A 521 1.92 4.04 4.47
C VAL A 521 3.15 3.16 4.48
N THR A 522 2.94 1.86 4.70
CA THR A 522 3.96 0.83 4.48
C THR A 522 3.52 -0.08 3.35
N ILE A 523 4.35 -0.18 2.34
CA ILE A 523 4.14 -1.09 1.21
C ILE A 523 5.14 -2.24 1.25
N SER A 524 4.68 -3.45 1.00
CA SER A 524 5.52 -4.62 0.79
C SER A 524 5.21 -5.22 -0.58
N SER A 525 6.23 -5.53 -1.39
CA SER A 525 6.01 -6.07 -2.73
C SER A 525 7.20 -6.91 -3.22
N GLN A 526 6.88 -7.94 -3.99
CA GLN A 526 7.87 -8.70 -4.75
C GLN A 526 8.12 -8.15 -6.17
N ARG A 527 7.33 -7.16 -6.60
CA ARG A 527 7.38 -6.56 -7.95
C ARG A 527 7.39 -5.03 -7.87
N PRO A 528 8.48 -4.42 -7.42
CA PRO A 528 8.57 -2.96 -7.32
C PRO A 528 8.42 -2.26 -8.67
N PHE A 529 8.82 -2.87 -9.78
CA PHE A 529 8.67 -2.33 -11.13
C PHE A 529 7.20 -2.11 -11.53
N ASP A 530 6.28 -2.96 -11.05
CA ASP A 530 4.86 -2.85 -11.37
C ASP A 530 4.19 -1.67 -10.65
N ILE A 531 4.76 -1.20 -9.53
CA ILE A 531 4.20 -0.12 -8.71
C ILE A 531 4.50 1.25 -9.34
N SER A 532 3.56 2.21 -9.22
CA SER A 532 3.77 3.58 -9.69
C SER A 532 5.10 4.15 -9.16
N PRO A 533 5.98 4.66 -10.05
CA PRO A 533 7.23 5.30 -9.65
C PRO A 533 7.03 6.47 -8.69
N THR A 534 5.92 7.17 -8.79
CA THR A 534 5.54 8.24 -7.87
C THR A 534 5.40 7.70 -6.44
N ILE A 535 4.76 6.54 -6.28
CA ILE A 535 4.56 5.90 -4.98
C ILE A 535 5.88 5.38 -4.42
N THR A 536 6.65 4.65 -5.23
CA THR A 536 7.92 4.08 -4.78
C THR A 536 8.94 5.13 -4.38
N SER A 537 9.00 6.27 -5.09
CA SER A 537 9.94 7.37 -4.79
C SER A 537 9.57 8.22 -3.58
N GLN A 538 8.34 8.15 -3.11
CA GLN A 538 7.88 8.87 -1.90
C GLN A 538 8.11 8.08 -0.60
N ALA A 539 8.57 6.84 -0.66
CA ALA A 539 8.99 6.12 0.52
C ALA A 539 10.22 6.81 1.14
N HIS A 540 10.23 6.90 2.47
CA HIS A 540 11.30 7.54 3.23
C HIS A 540 12.35 6.53 3.67
N ASN A 541 11.93 5.29 3.89
CA ASN A 541 12.76 4.19 4.35
C ASN A 541 12.51 2.95 3.52
N TYR A 542 13.56 2.26 3.14
CA TYR A 542 13.54 1.09 2.28
C TYR A 542 14.23 -0.10 2.95
N PHE A 543 13.58 -1.25 2.91
CA PHE A 543 14.15 -2.55 3.23
C PHE A 543 14.17 -3.38 1.94
N ILE A 544 15.34 -3.52 1.34
CA ILE A 544 15.49 -4.16 0.03
C ILE A 544 16.12 -5.52 0.24
N HIS A 545 15.29 -6.56 0.25
CA HIS A 545 15.72 -7.95 0.25
C HIS A 545 16.18 -8.38 -1.13
N ARG A 546 16.58 -9.65 -1.26
CA ARG A 546 17.03 -10.21 -2.53
C ARG A 546 15.98 -9.99 -3.65
N LEU A 547 16.42 -9.37 -4.73
CA LEU A 547 15.71 -9.18 -5.99
C LEU A 547 16.58 -9.69 -7.13
N ILE A 548 16.00 -10.44 -8.06
CA ILE A 548 16.75 -11.09 -9.16
C ILE A 548 16.41 -10.43 -10.50
N ASN A 549 15.18 -9.93 -10.66
CA ASN A 549 14.71 -9.36 -11.92
C ASN A 549 15.38 -8.00 -12.16
N GLU A 550 15.97 -7.81 -13.34
CA GLU A 550 16.67 -6.58 -13.73
C GLU A 550 15.75 -5.35 -13.77
N ALA A 551 14.47 -5.51 -14.18
CA ALA A 551 13.50 -4.42 -14.18
C ALA A 551 13.20 -3.93 -12.77
N ASP A 552 13.06 -4.86 -11.81
CA ASP A 552 12.83 -4.55 -10.40
C ASP A 552 14.06 -3.85 -9.78
N LEU A 553 15.27 -4.29 -10.11
CA LEU A 553 16.51 -3.65 -9.65
C LEU A 553 16.64 -2.23 -10.19
N LYS A 554 16.36 -1.99 -11.47
CA LYS A 554 16.36 -0.66 -12.07
C LYS A 554 15.32 0.27 -11.44
N ALA A 555 14.11 -0.25 -11.15
CA ALA A 555 13.06 0.53 -10.49
C ALA A 555 13.52 1.00 -9.09
N ILE A 556 14.18 0.13 -8.35
CA ILE A 556 14.72 0.47 -7.03
C ILE A 556 15.89 1.45 -7.14
N ALA A 557 16.85 1.20 -8.02
CA ALA A 557 18.00 2.09 -8.23
C ALA A 557 17.58 3.52 -8.60
N SER A 558 16.46 3.67 -9.35
CA SER A 558 15.89 4.98 -9.70
C SER A 558 15.14 5.65 -8.56
N SER A 559 14.59 4.88 -7.61
CA SER A 559 13.76 5.38 -6.52
C SER A 559 14.56 5.69 -5.25
N VAL A 560 15.60 4.90 -4.99
CA VAL A 560 16.42 5.00 -3.79
C VAL A 560 17.69 5.79 -4.09
N SER A 561 17.67 7.09 -3.77
CA SER A 561 18.87 7.93 -3.85
C SER A 561 19.92 7.39 -2.87
N TYR A 562 21.16 7.19 -3.33
CA TYR A 562 22.34 6.84 -2.51
C TYR A 562 22.67 5.34 -2.33
N ILE A 563 22.08 4.40 -3.05
CA ILE A 563 22.66 3.06 -3.11
C ILE A 563 23.94 3.13 -3.95
N ASP A 564 25.08 2.79 -3.32
CA ASP A 564 26.32 2.67 -4.06
C ASP A 564 26.34 1.41 -4.92
N ARG A 565 27.20 1.42 -5.94
CA ARG A 565 27.30 0.34 -6.94
C ARG A 565 27.51 -1.04 -6.33
N LEU A 566 28.38 -1.18 -5.32
CA LEU A 566 28.66 -2.47 -4.70
C LEU A 566 27.46 -2.99 -3.91
N THR A 567 26.71 -2.11 -3.27
CA THR A 567 25.49 -2.48 -2.57
C THR A 567 24.44 -2.92 -3.57
N GLU A 568 24.25 -2.21 -4.67
CA GLU A 568 23.31 -2.56 -5.75
C GLU A 568 23.65 -3.94 -6.35
N GLU A 569 24.92 -4.16 -6.77
CA GLU A 569 25.40 -5.43 -7.33
C GLU A 569 25.27 -6.62 -6.36
N SER A 570 25.17 -6.35 -5.05
CA SER A 570 25.01 -7.40 -4.04
C SER A 570 23.55 -7.82 -3.79
N ILE A 571 22.54 -7.01 -4.17
CA ILE A 571 21.12 -7.28 -3.90
C ILE A 571 20.68 -8.65 -4.44
N PRO A 572 21.04 -9.06 -5.69
CA PRO A 572 20.64 -10.36 -6.22
C PRO A 572 21.18 -11.57 -5.45
N THR A 573 22.26 -11.39 -4.71
CA THR A 573 22.97 -12.48 -3.98
C THR A 573 22.72 -12.47 -2.49
N LEU A 574 21.86 -11.58 -1.97
CA LEU A 574 21.56 -11.51 -0.53
C LEU A 574 20.96 -12.81 -0.02
N PRO A 575 21.43 -13.33 1.13
CA PRO A 575 20.83 -14.47 1.81
C PRO A 575 19.40 -14.15 2.29
N THR A 576 18.62 -15.21 2.52
CA THR A 576 17.28 -15.07 3.13
C THR A 576 17.37 -14.37 4.48
N GLY A 577 16.45 -13.41 4.74
CA GLY A 577 16.44 -12.59 5.95
C GLY A 577 17.40 -11.40 5.93
N THR A 578 18.29 -11.32 4.93
CA THR A 578 19.19 -10.17 4.76
C THR A 578 18.54 -9.14 3.85
N CYS A 579 18.71 -7.86 4.18
CA CYS A 579 18.26 -6.75 3.33
C CYS A 579 19.26 -5.57 3.39
N VAL A 580 19.17 -4.72 2.38
CA VAL A 580 19.75 -3.37 2.39
C VAL A 580 18.73 -2.43 3.00
N PHE A 581 19.10 -1.80 4.12
CA PHE A 581 18.33 -0.75 4.76
C PHE A 581 18.86 0.62 4.33
N SER A 582 17.99 1.46 3.78
CA SER A 582 18.33 2.79 3.27
C SER A 582 17.19 3.77 3.52
N GLY A 583 17.48 5.05 3.68
CA GLY A 583 16.48 6.10 3.81
C GLY A 583 16.80 7.13 4.89
N VAL A 584 15.77 7.84 5.35
CA VAL A 584 15.90 8.94 6.32
C VAL A 584 16.33 8.47 7.71
N ALA A 585 15.97 7.24 8.08
CA ALA A 585 16.34 6.66 9.39
C ALA A 585 17.78 6.15 9.43
N THR A 586 18.53 6.20 8.32
CA THR A 586 19.93 5.81 8.26
C THR A 586 20.78 6.90 7.60
N GLN A 587 22.04 7.02 8.03
CA GLN A 587 22.96 8.00 7.46
C GLN A 587 23.63 7.51 6.16
N MET A 588 23.60 6.19 5.93
CA MET A 588 24.12 5.53 4.73
C MET A 588 23.40 4.20 4.54
N PRO A 589 23.32 3.66 3.29
CA PRO A 589 22.81 2.31 3.07
C PRO A 589 23.62 1.27 3.84
N MET A 590 22.95 0.38 4.56
CA MET A 590 23.60 -0.68 5.33
C MET A 590 22.94 -2.04 5.08
N LYS A 591 23.75 -3.09 5.11
CA LYS A 591 23.27 -4.47 5.06
C LYS A 591 22.97 -4.96 6.47
N ILE A 592 21.75 -5.40 6.68
CA ILE A 592 21.28 -5.92 7.97
C ILE A 592 20.66 -7.32 7.80
N VAL A 593 20.77 -8.12 8.84
CA VAL A 593 20.12 -9.43 8.94
C VAL A 593 18.97 -9.30 9.92
N VAL A 594 17.75 -9.41 9.44
CA VAL A 594 16.55 -9.34 10.28
C VAL A 594 16.39 -10.65 11.03
N HIS A 595 16.18 -10.55 12.34
CA HIS A 595 15.99 -11.73 13.19
C HIS A 595 14.71 -12.49 12.78
N PRO A 596 14.75 -13.82 12.65
CA PRO A 596 13.56 -14.61 12.46
C PRO A 596 12.68 -14.49 13.70
N LEU A 597 11.39 -14.23 13.50
CA LEU A 597 10.41 -14.29 14.58
C LEU A 597 10.27 -15.71 15.12
N GLU A 598 9.94 -15.85 16.37
CA GLU A 598 9.54 -17.12 16.97
C GLU A 598 8.33 -17.69 16.23
N GLU A 599 8.19 -19.00 16.16
CA GLU A 599 7.18 -19.69 15.36
C GLU A 599 5.74 -19.23 15.64
N ALA A 600 5.43 -18.95 16.91
CA ALA A 600 4.12 -18.46 17.32
C ALA A 600 3.74 -17.11 16.68
N TYR A 601 4.73 -16.27 16.38
CA TYR A 601 4.55 -14.90 15.89
C TYR A 601 4.80 -14.75 14.40
N ARG A 602 5.29 -15.80 13.75
CA ARG A 602 5.58 -15.79 12.31
C ARG A 602 4.30 -15.68 11.49
N PRO A 603 4.32 -14.89 10.43
CA PRO A 603 3.34 -14.99 9.37
C PRO A 603 3.30 -16.41 8.78
N THR A 604 2.11 -16.87 8.42
CA THR A 604 1.93 -18.20 7.82
C THR A 604 2.21 -18.17 6.32
N GLY A 605 3.41 -18.50 5.92
CA GLY A 605 3.68 -18.82 4.51
C GLY A 605 3.11 -20.20 4.15
N ALA A 606 2.15 -20.21 3.24
CA ALA A 606 1.43 -21.45 2.84
C ALA A 606 2.22 -22.35 1.87
N THR A 607 3.55 -22.37 1.92
CA THR A 607 4.33 -23.31 1.09
C THR A 607 4.24 -24.70 1.71
N ARG A 608 3.35 -25.53 1.18
CA ARG A 608 3.33 -26.96 1.51
C ARG A 608 4.59 -27.60 0.95
N SER A 609 5.38 -28.24 1.81
CA SER A 609 6.50 -29.04 1.37
C SER A 609 5.98 -30.31 0.66
N PHE A 610 6.64 -30.73 -0.40
CA PHE A 610 6.39 -32.06 -0.97
C PHE A 610 6.58 -33.17 0.07
N LEU A 611 7.49 -32.97 1.03
CA LEU A 611 7.75 -33.89 2.12
C LEU A 611 6.59 -34.00 3.12
N ASP A 612 5.79 -32.92 3.29
CA ASP A 612 4.61 -32.95 4.16
C ASP A 612 3.46 -33.76 3.56
N VAL A 613 3.46 -33.95 2.23
CA VAL A 613 2.40 -34.68 1.49
C VAL A 613 2.71 -36.17 1.32
N VAL A 614 3.99 -36.56 1.41
CA VAL A 614 4.44 -37.92 1.29
C VAL A 614 5.04 -38.40 2.61
N PRO A 615 4.22 -39.01 3.50
CA PRO A 615 4.70 -39.50 4.80
C PRO A 615 5.74 -40.60 4.59
N GLY A 616 6.89 -40.47 5.26
CA GLY A 616 7.95 -41.49 5.26
C GLY A 616 9.21 -41.15 4.46
N LEU A 617 9.34 -39.90 3.97
CA LEU A 617 10.58 -39.39 3.34
C LEU A 617 11.41 -38.48 4.29
N ALA A 618 11.04 -38.37 5.56
CA ALA A 618 11.78 -37.62 6.59
C ALA A 618 12.65 -38.56 7.42
#